data_7364236b72731c6957195b672be4a858
#
_entry.id   7364236b72731c6957195b672be4a858
#
_cell.length_a   1.000
_cell.length_b   1.000
_cell.length_c   1.000
_cell.angle_alpha   90.00
_cell.angle_beta   90.00
_cell.angle_gamma   90.00
#
_symmetry.space_group_name_H-M   'P 1'
#
loop_
_entity.id
_entity.type
_entity.pdbx_description
1 polymer ?
#
loop_
_entity_poly.entity_id
_entity_poly.type
_entity_poly.pdbx_seq_one_letter_code
_entity_poly.pdbx_strand_id
1 'polypeptide(L)'
;MFYTKTWIYFHVPKTSGTNILLNCEEYGDITKGYKFNPERHNPVWYWETNTNLLEEGRDLYTTVRNPYDRVVSLWYHLSHFKDVTFEDFILNSIELKEFLQGNVIMGDYQWDTWSTMTDHLKGNHGTLPENLQWFKVEKDLHDLENKLGCKFTHTRHKSFPDKKKTRYYYTDKLQELVYKRYERDFLTFGYDKEL
;
A
#
# COMPACT_ATOMS: atom_id res chain seq x y z
N MET A 1 -8.04 4.05 4.93
CA MET A 1 -9.15 4.27 3.98
C MET A 1 -9.53 5.74 3.96
N PHE A 2 -10.04 6.26 2.86
CA PHE A 2 -10.74 7.55 2.75
C PHE A 2 -11.91 7.41 1.76
N TYR A 3 -12.90 8.26 1.85
CA TYR A 3 -14.14 8.06 1.11
C TYR A 3 -14.91 9.35 0.86
N THR A 4 -15.81 9.29 -0.13
CA THR A 4 -16.84 10.28 -0.42
C THR A 4 -18.23 9.64 -0.27
N LYS A 5 -19.27 10.33 -0.74
CA LYS A 5 -20.62 9.76 -0.80
C LYS A 5 -20.77 8.64 -1.84
N THR A 6 -19.89 8.59 -2.84
CA THR A 6 -20.02 7.67 -3.99
C THR A 6 -18.99 6.57 -4.02
N TRP A 7 -17.84 6.75 -3.42
CA TRP A 7 -16.75 5.77 -3.44
C TRP A 7 -15.95 5.71 -2.14
N ILE A 8 -15.26 4.59 -1.96
CA ILE A 8 -14.31 4.31 -0.87
C ILE A 8 -12.98 3.95 -1.49
N TYR A 9 -11.89 4.52 -0.98
CA TYR A 9 -10.53 4.16 -1.34
C TYR A 9 -9.81 3.50 -0.17
N PHE A 10 -9.37 2.26 -0.34
CA PHE A 10 -8.54 1.55 0.63
C PHE A 10 -7.07 1.89 0.44
N HIS A 11 -6.46 2.43 1.47
CA HIS A 11 -5.09 2.91 1.42
C HIS A 11 -4.11 1.81 1.84
N VAL A 12 -3.71 0.96 0.92
CA VAL A 12 -2.61 0.00 1.12
C VAL A 12 -1.29 0.76 1.33
N PRO A 13 -0.47 0.42 2.35
CA PRO A 13 0.81 1.08 2.58
C PRO A 13 1.76 0.96 1.38
N LYS A 14 2.39 2.08 1.01
CA LYS A 14 3.42 2.21 -0.05
C LYS A 14 2.94 1.98 -1.49
N THR A 15 1.64 2.12 -1.72
CA THR A 15 1.02 2.08 -3.06
C THR A 15 0.53 3.46 -3.53
N SER A 16 1.19 4.53 -3.16
CA SER A 16 0.87 5.93 -3.53
C SER A 16 -0.39 6.54 -2.89
N GLY A 17 -1.05 5.88 -1.94
CA GLY A 17 -2.31 6.37 -1.36
C GLY A 17 -2.24 7.78 -0.77
N THR A 18 -1.10 8.21 -0.17
CA THR A 18 -0.92 9.59 0.31
C THR A 18 -0.95 10.59 -0.84
N ASN A 19 -0.33 10.26 -1.99
CA ASN A 19 -0.35 11.13 -3.16
C ASN A 19 -1.78 11.26 -3.73
N ILE A 20 -2.50 10.15 -3.79
CA ILE A 20 -3.90 10.13 -4.26
C ILE A 20 -4.78 10.96 -3.34
N LEU A 21 -4.65 10.78 -2.02
CA LEU A 21 -5.39 11.57 -1.03
C LEU A 21 -5.19 13.07 -1.23
N LEU A 22 -3.93 13.52 -1.33
CA LEU A 22 -3.60 14.94 -1.47
C LEU A 22 -4.20 15.55 -2.73
N ASN A 23 -4.21 14.81 -3.83
CA ASN A 23 -4.83 15.27 -5.07
C ASN A 23 -6.36 15.31 -4.96
N CYS A 24 -6.96 14.34 -4.29
CA CYS A 24 -8.41 14.28 -4.14
C CYS A 24 -8.95 15.30 -3.12
N GLU A 25 -8.17 15.68 -2.09
CA GLU A 25 -8.57 16.72 -1.11
C GLU A 25 -8.88 18.07 -1.76
N GLU A 26 -8.29 18.36 -2.93
CA GLU A 26 -8.55 19.59 -3.67
C GLU A 26 -9.89 19.58 -4.42
N TYR A 27 -10.47 18.40 -4.67
CA TYR A 27 -11.62 18.22 -5.55
C TYR A 27 -12.94 17.88 -4.85
N GLY A 28 -12.99 17.78 -3.51
CA GLY A 28 -14.28 17.55 -2.90
C GLY A 28 -14.36 16.99 -1.50
N ASP A 29 -15.54 16.45 -1.19
CA ASP A 29 -16.03 16.04 0.11
C ASP A 29 -15.33 14.82 0.72
N ILE A 30 -14.00 14.80 0.73
CA ILE A 30 -13.28 13.75 1.44
C ILE A 30 -13.43 13.96 2.94
N THR A 31 -13.62 12.86 3.66
CA THR A 31 -13.73 12.84 5.11
C THR A 31 -12.59 13.63 5.75
N LYS A 32 -12.93 14.77 6.34
CA LYS A 32 -11.95 15.67 6.98
C LYS A 32 -11.22 14.96 8.13
N GLY A 33 -9.91 15.19 8.25
CA GLY A 33 -9.08 14.62 9.31
C GLY A 33 -8.33 13.34 8.95
N TYR A 34 -8.55 12.80 7.77
CA TYR A 34 -7.94 11.56 7.32
C TYR A 34 -6.39 11.60 7.30
N LYS A 35 -5.79 12.74 6.95
CA LYS A 35 -4.33 12.89 6.79
C LYS A 35 -3.53 12.51 8.03
N PHE A 36 -4.11 12.67 9.20
CA PHE A 36 -3.50 12.38 10.51
C PHE A 36 -4.15 11.20 11.24
N ASN A 37 -5.13 10.52 10.61
CA ASN A 37 -5.78 9.37 11.23
C ASN A 37 -4.89 8.13 11.08
N PRO A 38 -4.38 7.53 12.18
CA PRO A 38 -3.60 6.30 12.16
C PRO A 38 -4.36 5.13 11.51
N GLU A 39 -5.68 5.11 11.64
CA GLU A 39 -6.54 4.05 11.08
C GLU A 39 -6.58 4.02 9.54
N ARG A 40 -6.08 5.06 8.86
CA ARG A 40 -6.09 5.11 7.38
C ARG A 40 -5.50 3.88 6.70
N HIS A 41 -4.63 3.15 7.37
CA HIS A 41 -3.98 1.94 6.88
C HIS A 41 -4.62 0.66 7.42
N ASN A 42 -5.78 0.73 8.06
CA ASN A 42 -6.46 -0.47 8.51
C ASN A 42 -6.91 -1.31 7.31
N PRO A 43 -6.84 -2.64 7.40
CA PRO A 43 -7.26 -3.55 6.35
C PRO A 43 -8.79 -3.52 6.14
N VAL A 44 -9.24 -4.06 5.02
CA VAL A 44 -10.67 -4.05 4.66
C VAL A 44 -11.53 -4.71 5.74
N TRP A 45 -11.13 -5.86 6.29
CA TRP A 45 -11.88 -6.54 7.35
C TRP A 45 -12.13 -5.67 8.58
N TYR A 46 -11.18 -4.78 8.93
CA TYR A 46 -11.37 -3.84 10.04
C TYR A 46 -12.54 -2.90 9.78
N TRP A 47 -12.64 -2.38 8.56
CA TRP A 47 -13.70 -1.46 8.18
C TRP A 47 -15.05 -2.14 8.07
N GLU A 48 -15.10 -3.38 7.57
CA GLU A 48 -16.31 -4.22 7.57
C GLU A 48 -16.82 -4.48 8.98
N THR A 49 -15.92 -4.70 9.94
CA THR A 49 -16.30 -4.99 11.33
C THR A 49 -16.74 -3.76 12.11
N ASN A 50 -16.15 -2.59 11.83
CA ASN A 50 -16.30 -1.40 12.68
C ASN A 50 -17.17 -0.30 12.06
N THR A 51 -17.61 -0.45 10.81
CA THR A 51 -18.45 0.54 10.13
C THR A 51 -19.45 -0.13 9.19
N ASN A 52 -20.51 0.59 8.83
CA ASN A 52 -21.48 0.16 7.82
C ASN A 52 -21.17 0.75 6.43
N LEU A 53 -20.01 1.41 6.27
CA LEU A 53 -19.67 2.16 5.06
C LEU A 53 -19.64 1.31 3.78
N LEU A 54 -19.28 0.02 3.91
CA LEU A 54 -19.24 -0.90 2.76
C LEU A 54 -20.62 -1.41 2.33
N GLU A 55 -21.61 -1.34 3.22
CA GLU A 55 -22.99 -1.77 2.94
C GLU A 55 -23.78 -0.73 2.13
N GLU A 56 -23.27 0.50 2.01
CA GLU A 56 -23.99 1.63 1.37
C GLU A 56 -23.89 1.63 -0.17
N GLY A 57 -23.39 0.56 -0.79
CA GLY A 57 -23.36 0.40 -2.25
C GLY A 57 -22.38 1.33 -2.98
N ARG A 58 -21.33 1.80 -2.29
CA ARG A 58 -20.29 2.65 -2.87
C ARG A 58 -19.34 1.84 -3.73
N ASP A 59 -18.74 2.50 -4.71
CA ASP A 59 -17.64 1.92 -5.48
C ASP A 59 -16.40 1.75 -4.59
N LEU A 60 -15.72 0.61 -4.70
CA LEU A 60 -14.52 0.31 -3.90
C LEU A 60 -13.28 0.38 -4.77
N TYR A 61 -12.32 1.22 -4.37
CA TYR A 61 -11.08 1.45 -5.10
C TYR A 61 -9.85 1.25 -4.22
N THR A 62 -8.76 0.81 -4.85
CA THR A 62 -7.42 0.78 -4.24
C THR A 62 -6.35 0.90 -5.31
N THR A 63 -5.13 1.20 -4.89
CA THR A 63 -3.95 1.02 -5.73
C THR A 63 -3.09 -0.12 -5.23
N VAL A 64 -2.52 -0.84 -6.19
CA VAL A 64 -1.51 -1.88 -5.98
C VAL A 64 -0.21 -1.48 -6.66
N ARG A 65 0.89 -2.06 -6.23
CA ARG A 65 2.23 -1.75 -6.73
C ARG A 65 3.01 -3.02 -6.94
N ASN A 66 3.94 -3.03 -7.92
CA ASN A 66 4.87 -4.13 -8.07
C ASN A 66 5.52 -4.45 -6.70
N PRO A 67 5.45 -5.71 -6.20
CA PRO A 67 5.91 -6.04 -4.86
C PRO A 67 7.39 -5.71 -4.64
N TYR A 68 8.25 -5.87 -5.64
CA TYR A 68 9.66 -5.48 -5.54
C TYR A 68 9.83 -3.97 -5.33
N ASP A 69 9.10 -3.16 -6.10
CA ASP A 69 9.10 -1.70 -5.94
C ASP A 69 8.50 -1.26 -4.61
N ARG A 70 7.50 -2.00 -4.13
CA ARG A 70 6.88 -1.74 -2.84
C ARG A 70 7.86 -1.97 -1.70
N VAL A 71 8.62 -3.08 -1.72
CA VAL A 71 9.65 -3.41 -0.73
C VAL A 71 10.78 -2.37 -0.71
N VAL A 72 11.28 -1.95 -1.87
CA VAL A 72 12.25 -0.84 -1.95
C VAL A 72 11.67 0.44 -1.33
N SER A 73 10.41 0.76 -1.60
CA SER A 73 9.75 1.93 -1.02
C SER A 73 9.54 1.82 0.50
N LEU A 74 9.33 0.62 1.03
CA LEU A 74 9.28 0.34 2.46
C LEU A 74 10.65 0.56 3.10
N TRP A 75 11.70 -0.03 2.53
CA TRP A 75 13.06 0.14 3.03
C TRP A 75 13.46 1.61 3.10
N TYR A 76 13.28 2.38 2.04
CA TYR A 76 13.55 3.82 2.06
C TYR A 76 12.77 4.57 3.13
N HIS A 77 11.54 4.17 3.38
CA HIS A 77 10.72 4.79 4.40
C HIS A 77 11.22 4.49 5.82
N LEU A 78 11.67 3.28 6.05
CA LEU A 78 12.11 2.79 7.37
C LEU A 78 13.60 3.05 7.61
N SER A 79 14.47 2.96 6.60
CA SER A 79 15.92 3.21 6.71
C SER A 79 16.25 4.67 7.01
N HIS A 80 15.31 5.60 6.74
CA HIS A 80 15.48 7.00 7.15
C HIS A 80 15.67 7.15 8.67
N PHE A 81 15.29 6.13 9.43
CA PHE A 81 15.41 6.08 10.89
C PHE A 81 16.51 5.16 11.40
N LYS A 82 17.16 4.37 10.53
CA LYS A 82 18.19 3.38 10.90
C LYS A 82 19.14 3.17 9.72
N ASP A 83 20.43 3.12 9.98
CA ASP A 83 21.47 2.76 9.00
C ASP A 83 21.44 1.25 8.69
N VAL A 84 20.39 0.80 7.99
CA VAL A 84 20.19 -0.61 7.62
C VAL A 84 20.31 -0.76 6.11
N THR A 85 21.18 -1.67 5.66
CA THR A 85 21.29 -1.98 4.23
C THR A 85 19.99 -2.60 3.70
N PHE A 86 19.77 -2.55 2.38
CA PHE A 86 18.59 -3.19 1.78
C PHE A 86 18.62 -4.72 1.98
N GLU A 87 19.80 -5.35 1.91
CA GLU A 87 19.97 -6.77 2.16
C GLU A 87 19.61 -7.13 3.61
N ASP A 88 20.18 -6.43 4.59
CA ASP A 88 19.86 -6.65 6.01
C ASP A 88 18.38 -6.41 6.29
N PHE A 89 17.77 -5.41 5.64
CA PHE A 89 16.35 -5.14 5.77
C PHE A 89 15.50 -6.34 5.31
N ILE A 90 15.83 -6.97 4.17
CA ILE A 90 15.10 -8.14 3.68
C ILE A 90 15.38 -9.34 4.57
N LEU A 91 16.64 -9.67 4.85
CA LEU A 91 17.01 -10.86 5.61
C LEU A 91 16.43 -10.81 7.03
N ASN A 92 16.61 -9.70 7.72
CA ASN A 92 16.08 -9.52 9.08
C ASN A 92 14.55 -9.48 9.11
N SER A 93 13.90 -8.96 8.08
CA SER A 93 12.43 -8.86 8.07
C SER A 93 11.74 -10.17 7.73
N ILE A 94 12.38 -11.03 6.96
CA ILE A 94 11.85 -12.35 6.61
C ILE A 94 12.04 -13.33 7.76
N GLU A 95 13.17 -13.24 8.47
CA GLU A 95 13.48 -14.10 9.62
C GLU A 95 12.84 -13.62 10.94
N LEU A 96 12.60 -12.31 11.06
CA LEU A 96 12.17 -11.68 12.31
C LEU A 96 10.75 -11.14 12.23
N LYS A 97 9.75 -12.03 12.22
CA LYS A 97 8.38 -11.64 12.62
C LYS A 97 8.38 -10.90 13.98
N GLU A 98 9.35 -11.19 14.85
CA GLU A 98 9.45 -10.64 16.20
C GLU A 98 10.10 -9.26 16.25
N PHE A 99 11.04 -8.93 15.37
CA PHE A 99 11.76 -7.65 15.42
C PHE A 99 10.88 -6.45 15.00
N LEU A 100 9.93 -6.67 14.11
CA LEU A 100 9.02 -5.61 13.66
C LEU A 100 7.76 -5.51 14.52
N GLN A 101 7.38 -6.58 15.24
CA GLN A 101 6.27 -6.54 16.19
C GLN A 101 6.64 -5.86 17.51
N GLY A 102 7.92 -5.82 17.89
CA GLY A 102 8.34 -5.36 19.23
C GLY A 102 9.05 -4.02 19.30
N ASN A 103 9.69 -3.52 18.24
CA ASN A 103 10.64 -2.41 18.36
C ASN A 103 10.56 -1.31 17.27
N VAL A 104 9.68 -1.37 16.33
CA VAL A 104 9.36 -0.19 15.54
C VAL A 104 8.11 0.45 16.13
N ILE A 105 8.27 1.02 17.31
CA ILE A 105 7.39 2.05 17.82
C ILE A 105 7.62 3.29 16.91
N MET A 106 7.09 3.23 15.72
CA MET A 106 6.75 4.40 14.94
C MET A 106 5.32 4.73 15.31
N GLY A 107 5.14 5.48 16.40
CA GLY A 107 3.89 5.96 16.95
C GLY A 107 2.65 5.30 16.35
N ASP A 108 1.87 4.58 17.10
CA ASP A 108 0.55 4.00 16.79
C ASP A 108 0.38 3.18 15.49
N TYR A 109 1.44 2.89 14.73
CA TYR A 109 1.38 2.02 13.57
C TYR A 109 1.45 0.54 13.99
N GLN A 110 0.33 0.02 14.48
CA GLN A 110 0.14 -1.39 14.83
C GLN A 110 0.07 -2.32 13.61
N TRP A 111 0.36 -1.84 12.39
CA TRP A 111 0.12 -2.60 11.18
C TRP A 111 1.42 -3.17 10.64
N ASP A 112 1.38 -4.46 10.39
CA ASP A 112 2.43 -5.18 9.68
C ASP A 112 2.59 -4.57 8.27
N THR A 113 3.51 -3.60 8.15
CA THR A 113 3.86 -2.99 6.85
C THR A 113 4.42 -4.01 5.87
N TRP A 114 4.75 -5.21 6.37
CA TRP A 114 5.15 -6.39 5.61
C TRP A 114 3.99 -7.27 5.18
N SER A 115 2.76 -6.97 5.60
CA SER A 115 1.60 -7.69 5.10
C SER A 115 1.52 -7.61 3.58
N THR A 116 1.07 -8.67 2.95
CA THR A 116 0.79 -8.64 1.51
C THR A 116 -0.31 -7.61 1.23
N MET A 117 -0.33 -7.05 0.03
CA MET A 117 -1.45 -6.19 -0.40
C MET A 117 -2.75 -7.00 -0.40
N THR A 118 -2.67 -8.26 -0.81
CA THR A 118 -3.81 -9.19 -0.80
C THR A 118 -4.37 -9.36 0.61
N ASP A 119 -3.53 -9.57 1.65
CA ASP A 119 -4.01 -9.72 3.02
C ASP A 119 -4.61 -8.42 3.58
N HIS A 120 -4.06 -7.28 3.15
CA HIS A 120 -4.60 -5.97 3.53
C HIS A 120 -5.98 -5.70 2.93
N LEU A 121 -6.25 -6.24 1.75
CA LEU A 121 -7.48 -6.03 1.00
C LEU A 121 -8.55 -7.09 1.24
N LYS A 122 -8.27 -8.14 2.00
CA LYS A 122 -9.26 -9.15 2.36
C LYS A 122 -10.28 -8.60 3.36
N GLY A 123 -11.54 -8.92 3.08
CA GLY A 123 -12.64 -8.75 4.03
C GLY A 123 -12.70 -9.86 5.08
N ASN A 124 -13.75 -9.84 5.89
CA ASN A 124 -14.00 -10.80 6.99
C ASN A 124 -14.06 -12.27 6.53
N HIS A 125 -14.44 -12.51 5.28
CA HIS A 125 -14.50 -13.86 4.72
C HIS A 125 -13.16 -14.35 4.12
N GLY A 126 -12.08 -13.57 4.27
CA GLY A 126 -10.75 -13.92 3.78
C GLY A 126 -10.56 -13.78 2.26
N THR A 127 -11.54 -13.22 1.56
CA THR A 127 -11.50 -12.92 0.11
C THR A 127 -11.47 -11.42 -0.14
N LEU A 128 -11.06 -11.01 -1.33
CA LEU A 128 -11.21 -9.63 -1.76
C LEU A 128 -12.70 -9.32 -1.95
N PRO A 129 -13.18 -8.09 -1.62
CA PRO A 129 -14.55 -7.69 -1.97
C PRO A 129 -14.80 -7.83 -3.48
N GLU A 130 -15.94 -8.38 -3.88
CA GLU A 130 -16.26 -8.68 -5.28
C GLU A 130 -16.26 -7.44 -6.18
N ASN A 131 -16.68 -6.28 -5.64
CA ASN A 131 -16.75 -5.01 -6.36
C ASN A 131 -15.48 -4.15 -6.20
N LEU A 132 -14.41 -4.68 -5.59
CA LEU A 132 -13.14 -3.96 -5.44
C LEU A 132 -12.42 -3.84 -6.79
N GLN A 133 -12.20 -2.60 -7.22
CA GLN A 133 -11.39 -2.28 -8.40
C GLN A 133 -9.99 -1.84 -7.93
N TRP A 134 -8.94 -2.48 -8.47
CA TRP A 134 -7.56 -2.10 -8.18
C TRP A 134 -6.85 -1.52 -9.41
N PHE A 135 -5.95 -0.60 -9.17
CA PHE A 135 -5.20 0.13 -10.20
C PHE A 135 -3.71 0.01 -9.91
N LYS A 136 -2.93 -0.41 -10.90
CA LYS A 136 -1.47 -0.47 -10.79
C LYS A 136 -0.87 0.94 -10.82
N VAL A 137 -0.11 1.29 -9.79
CA VAL A 137 0.53 2.62 -9.68
C VAL A 137 1.43 2.92 -10.89
N GLU A 138 1.96 1.89 -11.51
CA GLU A 138 2.89 1.99 -12.62
C GLU A 138 2.24 2.45 -13.92
N LYS A 139 0.92 2.17 -14.13
CA LYS A 139 0.29 2.40 -15.43
C LYS A 139 -1.18 2.84 -15.39
N ASP A 140 -1.93 2.55 -14.32
CA ASP A 140 -3.39 2.71 -14.32
C ASP A 140 -3.85 3.98 -13.56
N LEU A 141 -2.94 4.90 -13.21
CA LEU A 141 -3.30 6.10 -12.42
C LEU A 141 -4.25 7.03 -13.15
N HIS A 142 -4.17 7.12 -14.49
CA HIS A 142 -5.09 7.92 -15.27
C HIS A 142 -6.53 7.37 -15.22
N ASP A 143 -6.69 6.05 -15.26
CA ASP A 143 -8.00 5.42 -15.15
C ASP A 143 -8.59 5.65 -13.74
N LEU A 144 -7.76 5.60 -12.71
CA LEU A 144 -8.17 5.93 -11.35
C LEU A 144 -8.59 7.40 -11.22
N GLU A 145 -7.88 8.35 -11.85
CA GLU A 145 -8.30 9.77 -11.91
C GLU A 145 -9.73 9.92 -12.39
N ASN A 146 -10.06 9.22 -13.49
CA ASN A 146 -11.39 9.26 -14.07
C ASN A 146 -12.45 8.67 -13.13
N LYS A 147 -12.12 7.61 -12.39
CA LYS A 147 -13.00 6.98 -11.41
C LYS A 147 -13.26 7.84 -10.18
N LEU A 148 -12.22 8.50 -9.68
CA LEU A 148 -12.31 9.35 -8.50
C LEU A 148 -12.83 10.76 -8.84
N GLY A 149 -12.88 11.14 -10.11
CA GLY A 149 -13.27 12.48 -10.56
C GLY A 149 -12.27 13.57 -10.20
N CYS A 150 -10.98 13.23 -10.01
CA CYS A 150 -9.92 14.17 -9.66
C CYS A 150 -8.71 14.04 -10.58
N LYS A 151 -7.90 15.09 -10.70
CA LYS A 151 -6.66 15.09 -11.46
C LYS A 151 -5.47 14.94 -10.53
N PHE A 152 -4.53 14.05 -10.85
CA PHE A 152 -3.31 13.88 -10.07
C PHE A 152 -2.22 14.84 -10.57
N THR A 153 -2.31 16.10 -10.13
CA THR A 153 -1.39 17.18 -10.49
C THR A 153 -0.12 17.17 -9.63
N HIS A 154 -0.23 16.69 -8.40
CA HIS A 154 0.91 16.59 -7.51
C HIS A 154 1.78 15.38 -7.87
N THR A 155 2.94 15.68 -8.43
CA THR A 155 3.98 14.67 -8.67
C THR A 155 4.52 14.14 -7.35
N ARG A 156 4.48 12.81 -7.19
CA ARG A 156 5.12 11.99 -6.15
C ARG A 156 5.59 12.73 -4.89
N HIS A 157 4.70 12.94 -3.97
CA HIS A 157 5.01 13.43 -2.64
C HIS A 157 5.92 12.42 -1.90
N LYS A 158 7.22 12.61 -1.90
CA LYS A 158 8.29 11.73 -1.40
C LYS A 158 8.87 10.76 -2.45
N SER A 159 9.32 11.28 -3.58
CA SER A 159 10.36 10.59 -4.34
C SER A 159 11.69 10.82 -3.62
N PHE A 160 12.37 9.75 -3.26
CA PHE A 160 13.73 9.88 -2.76
C PHE A 160 14.64 10.24 -3.95
N PRO A 161 15.37 11.37 -3.92
CA PRO A 161 16.13 11.87 -5.07
C PRO A 161 17.21 10.87 -5.54
N ASP A 162 17.76 10.08 -4.61
CA ASP A 162 18.83 9.10 -4.88
C ASP A 162 18.32 7.68 -5.16
N LYS A 163 17.00 7.51 -5.33
CA LYS A 163 16.42 6.19 -5.58
C LYS A 163 16.83 5.67 -6.96
N LYS A 164 17.63 4.62 -6.98
CA LYS A 164 17.97 3.87 -8.20
C LYS A 164 16.76 3.08 -8.72
N LYS A 165 16.87 2.56 -9.95
CA LYS A 165 15.89 1.61 -10.48
C LYS A 165 15.84 0.37 -9.57
N THR A 166 14.68 -0.22 -9.39
CA THR A 166 14.43 -1.35 -8.47
C THR A 166 15.42 -2.49 -8.65
N ARG A 167 15.75 -2.87 -9.87
CA ARG A 167 16.70 -3.94 -10.17
C ARG A 167 18.08 -3.78 -9.50
N TYR A 168 18.53 -2.55 -9.24
CA TYR A 168 19.83 -2.32 -8.59
C TYR A 168 19.92 -2.73 -7.12
N TYR A 169 18.78 -2.96 -6.46
CA TYR A 169 18.73 -3.36 -5.06
C TYR A 169 18.71 -4.87 -4.86
N TYR A 170 18.37 -5.62 -5.93
CA TYR A 170 18.12 -7.04 -5.84
C TYR A 170 19.28 -7.88 -6.40
N THR A 171 19.76 -8.82 -5.58
CA THR A 171 20.43 -10.03 -6.06
C THR A 171 19.37 -11.09 -6.37
N ASP A 172 19.72 -12.14 -7.11
CA ASP A 172 18.80 -13.23 -7.42
C ASP A 172 18.24 -13.88 -6.14
N LYS A 173 19.09 -14.01 -5.10
CA LYS A 173 18.67 -14.51 -3.77
C LYS A 173 17.60 -13.62 -3.14
N LEU A 174 17.80 -12.31 -3.11
CA LEU A 174 16.86 -11.37 -2.52
C LEU A 174 15.56 -11.30 -3.32
N GLN A 175 15.66 -11.39 -4.65
CA GLN A 175 14.50 -11.46 -5.53
C GLN A 175 13.63 -12.67 -5.21
N GLU A 176 14.24 -13.86 -5.11
CA GLU A 176 13.53 -15.08 -4.76
C GLU A 176 12.87 -15.04 -3.38
N LEU A 177 13.55 -14.48 -2.37
CA LEU A 177 13.00 -14.29 -1.02
C LEU A 177 11.77 -13.39 -1.03
N VAL A 178 11.84 -12.26 -1.73
CA VAL A 178 10.72 -11.32 -1.84
C VAL A 178 9.59 -11.92 -2.66
N TYR A 179 9.89 -12.64 -3.76
CA TYR A 179 8.89 -13.35 -4.51
C TYR A 179 8.11 -14.34 -3.63
N LYS A 180 8.79 -15.22 -2.91
CA LYS A 180 8.15 -16.20 -2.01
C LYS A 180 7.27 -15.53 -0.96
N ARG A 181 7.72 -14.42 -0.39
CA ARG A 181 6.96 -13.68 0.61
C ARG A 181 5.68 -13.07 0.05
N TYR A 182 5.74 -12.53 -1.17
CA TYR A 182 4.66 -11.80 -1.81
C TYR A 182 4.03 -12.55 -3.00
N GLU A 183 4.27 -13.85 -3.14
CA GLU A 183 3.78 -14.67 -4.26
C GLU A 183 2.29 -14.44 -4.54
N ARG A 184 1.49 -14.36 -3.48
CA ARG A 184 0.06 -14.09 -3.60
C ARG A 184 -0.23 -12.74 -4.25
N ASP A 185 0.53 -11.70 -3.94
CA ASP A 185 0.39 -10.38 -4.57
C ASP A 185 0.76 -10.43 -6.06
N PHE A 186 1.84 -11.15 -6.41
CA PHE A 186 2.24 -11.34 -7.80
C PHE A 186 1.13 -12.02 -8.61
N LEU A 187 0.59 -13.11 -8.08
CA LEU A 187 -0.46 -13.89 -8.75
C LEU A 187 -1.78 -13.13 -8.83
N THR A 188 -2.22 -12.53 -7.72
CA THR A 188 -3.53 -11.85 -7.64
C THR A 188 -3.58 -10.62 -8.54
N PHE A 189 -2.52 -9.82 -8.57
CA PHE A 189 -2.49 -8.56 -9.30
C PHE A 189 -1.78 -8.66 -10.66
N GLY A 190 -1.35 -9.85 -11.07
CA GLY A 190 -0.72 -10.10 -12.37
C GLY A 190 0.57 -9.30 -12.55
N TYR A 191 1.51 -9.42 -11.60
CA TYR A 191 2.86 -8.91 -11.74
C TYR A 191 3.83 -10.04 -12.14
N ASP A 192 4.84 -9.70 -12.93
CA ASP A 192 5.87 -10.64 -13.32
C ASP A 192 6.80 -10.98 -12.16
N LYS A 193 7.22 -12.25 -12.08
CA LYS A 193 8.23 -12.72 -11.13
C LYS A 193 9.60 -12.13 -11.42
N GLU A 194 9.90 -11.90 -12.70
CA GLU A 194 11.19 -11.38 -13.14
C GLU A 194 11.24 -9.85 -13.02
N LEU A 195 12.46 -9.33 -12.69
CA LEU A 195 12.76 -7.90 -12.56
C LEU A 195 13.45 -7.34 -13.81
#